data_d20fdb7f2293a08d2e6c3cc8d33d3f09
#
_entry.id   d20fdb7f2293a08d2e6c3cc8d33d3f09
#
_cell.length_a   1.000
_cell.length_b   1.000
_cell.length_c   1.000
_cell.angle_alpha   90.00
_cell.angle_beta   90.00
_cell.angle_gamma   90.00
#
_symmetry.space_group_name_H-M   'P 1'
#
loop_
_entity.id
_entity.type
_entity.pdbx_description
1 polymer ?
#
loop_
_entity_poly.entity_id
_entity_poly.type
_entity_poly.pdbx_seq_one_letter_code
_entity_poly.pdbx_strand_id
1 'polypeptide(L)'
;MCESALLERLVATTSGYPSWSVLRQAVHKRRPVHLAVMVEPFLSYILDGKKSIESRFSKYAIAPFYQIEPGDLVLLKLTGGPVIGCFTTDSVEFVALNERERERLQRHYSVAICADGAFWEARQDKRYATLVGVRDVQILDPAPVAKSDRRGWVVLQTRRASHETDQLTLL
;
A
#
# COMPACT_ATOMS: atom_id res chain seq x y z
N MET A 1 -9.28 6.54 -15.49
CA MET A 1 -8.10 7.44 -15.31
C MET A 1 -6.88 6.54 -15.21
N CYS A 2 -5.85 6.77 -16.00
CA CYS A 2 -4.62 5.98 -15.96
C CYS A 2 -3.86 6.26 -14.65
N GLU A 3 -3.23 5.25 -14.09
CA GLU A 3 -2.47 5.35 -12.83
C GLU A 3 -1.34 6.37 -12.92
N SER A 4 -0.65 6.45 -14.05
CA SER A 4 0.39 7.45 -14.29
C SER A 4 -0.15 8.88 -14.24
N ALA A 5 -1.34 9.13 -14.82
CA ALA A 5 -1.97 10.45 -14.77
C ALA A 5 -2.38 10.86 -13.34
N LEU A 6 -2.76 9.89 -12.50
CA LEU A 6 -3.05 10.14 -11.09
C LEU A 6 -1.78 10.51 -10.33
N LEU A 7 -0.69 9.79 -10.57
CA LEU A 7 0.61 10.08 -9.94
C LEU A 7 1.14 11.47 -10.36
N GLU A 8 1.12 11.78 -11.65
CA GLU A 8 1.53 13.09 -12.18
C GLU A 8 0.74 14.24 -11.54
N ARG A 9 -0.57 14.05 -11.42
CA ARG A 9 -1.44 15.04 -10.76
C ARG A 9 -1.08 15.22 -9.29
N LEU A 10 -0.84 14.14 -8.55
CA LEU A 10 -0.41 14.21 -7.16
C LEU A 10 0.91 14.98 -7.03
N VAL A 11 1.91 14.66 -7.86
CA VAL A 11 3.19 15.36 -7.85
C VAL A 11 3.01 16.85 -8.13
N ALA A 12 2.18 17.21 -9.12
CA ALA A 12 1.94 18.61 -9.49
C ALA A 12 1.21 19.38 -8.36
N THR A 13 0.14 18.81 -7.82
CA THR A 13 -0.68 19.49 -6.78
C THR A 13 0.02 19.60 -5.43
N THR A 14 1.02 18.76 -5.17
CA THR A 14 1.75 18.72 -3.88
C THR A 14 3.14 19.34 -3.97
N SER A 15 3.51 19.96 -5.08
CA SER A 15 4.85 20.51 -5.34
C SER A 15 5.29 21.57 -4.32
N GLY A 16 4.36 22.36 -3.79
CA GLY A 16 4.63 23.40 -2.78
C GLY A 16 4.68 22.92 -1.34
N TYR A 17 4.42 21.67 -1.06
CA TYR A 17 4.36 21.15 0.31
C TYR A 17 5.61 20.33 0.66
N PRO A 18 6.40 20.76 1.67
CA PRO A 18 7.63 20.04 2.08
C PRO A 18 7.39 18.58 2.49
N SER A 19 6.28 18.28 3.17
CA SER A 19 5.93 16.91 3.60
C SER A 19 5.84 15.92 2.44
N TRP A 20 5.55 16.40 1.22
CA TRP A 20 5.46 15.58 0.01
C TRP A 20 6.80 15.33 -0.69
N SER A 21 7.92 15.77 -0.12
CA SER A 21 9.26 15.50 -0.66
C SER A 21 9.53 14.00 -0.82
N VAL A 22 8.98 13.17 0.06
CA VAL A 22 9.07 11.69 -0.01
C VAL A 22 8.51 11.14 -1.33
N LEU A 23 7.37 11.66 -1.80
CA LEU A 23 6.80 11.25 -3.08
C LEU A 23 7.67 11.70 -4.25
N ARG A 24 8.12 12.95 -4.26
CA ARG A 24 8.99 13.48 -5.33
C ARG A 24 10.29 12.68 -5.43
N GLN A 25 10.90 12.33 -4.30
CA GLN A 25 12.09 11.48 -4.27
C GLN A 25 11.81 10.07 -4.78
N ALA A 26 10.67 9.46 -4.39
CA ALA A 26 10.28 8.14 -4.85
C ALA A 26 10.09 8.12 -6.38
N VAL A 27 9.43 9.12 -6.93
CA VAL A 27 9.23 9.26 -8.38
C VAL A 27 10.57 9.45 -9.11
N HIS A 28 11.42 10.35 -8.60
CA HIS A 28 12.74 10.61 -9.19
C HIS A 28 13.62 9.35 -9.20
N LYS A 29 13.64 8.61 -8.09
CA LYS A 29 14.42 7.36 -7.95
C LYS A 29 13.74 6.14 -8.59
N ARG A 30 12.59 6.31 -9.23
CA ARG A 30 11.77 5.22 -9.79
C ARG A 30 11.43 4.12 -8.78
N ARG A 31 11.29 4.51 -7.52
CA ARG A 31 10.81 3.66 -6.44
C ARG A 31 9.33 3.36 -6.67
N PRO A 32 8.86 2.11 -6.55
CA PRO A 32 7.44 1.81 -6.67
C PRO A 32 6.60 2.60 -5.68
N VAL A 33 5.45 3.08 -6.16
CA VAL A 33 4.49 3.87 -5.37
C VAL A 33 3.12 3.24 -5.46
N HIS A 34 2.52 3.01 -4.32
CA HIS A 34 1.17 2.48 -4.17
C HIS A 34 0.25 3.51 -3.52
N LEU A 35 -1.04 3.39 -3.78
CA LEU A 35 -2.09 4.13 -3.09
C LEU A 35 -3.02 3.14 -2.40
N ALA A 36 -3.06 3.17 -1.07
CA ALA A 36 -3.96 2.38 -0.24
C ALA A 36 -5.14 3.24 0.22
N VAL A 37 -6.36 2.84 -0.13
CA VAL A 37 -7.58 3.46 0.39
C VAL A 37 -7.93 2.81 1.72
N MET A 38 -8.01 3.61 2.75
CA MET A 38 -8.16 3.18 4.15
C MET A 38 -9.49 3.66 4.73
N VAL A 39 -10.06 2.84 5.60
CA VAL A 39 -11.20 3.21 6.45
C VAL A 39 -10.72 3.49 7.87
N GLU A 40 -11.44 4.35 8.60
CA GLU A 40 -11.20 4.51 10.02
C GLU A 40 -11.76 3.31 10.83
N PRO A 41 -11.14 2.94 11.96
CA PRO A 41 -10.00 3.61 12.64
C PRO A 41 -8.62 3.16 12.13
N PHE A 42 -8.53 2.29 11.13
CA PHE A 42 -7.26 1.67 10.70
C PHE A 42 -6.25 2.67 10.14
N LEU A 43 -6.71 3.73 9.47
CA LEU A 43 -5.82 4.80 9.00
C LEU A 43 -5.15 5.51 10.17
N SER A 44 -5.93 5.96 11.14
CA SER A 44 -5.42 6.58 12.36
C SER A 44 -4.47 5.64 13.12
N TYR A 45 -4.77 4.36 13.19
CA TYR A 45 -3.89 3.40 13.86
C TYR A 45 -2.52 3.24 13.19
N ILE A 46 -2.43 3.38 11.86
CA ILE A 46 -1.13 3.43 11.17
C ILE A 46 -0.41 4.73 11.52
N LEU A 47 -1.10 5.88 11.40
CA LEU A 47 -0.48 7.20 11.64
C LEU A 47 0.00 7.36 13.10
N ASP A 48 -0.70 6.75 14.04
CA ASP A 48 -0.35 6.76 15.48
C ASP A 48 0.69 5.68 15.87
N GLY A 49 1.12 4.84 14.92
CA GLY A 49 2.06 3.75 15.18
C GLY A 49 1.47 2.54 15.91
N LYS A 50 0.16 2.49 16.12
CA LYS A 50 -0.53 1.39 16.79
C LYS A 50 -0.66 0.16 15.88
N LYS A 51 -0.90 0.37 14.59
CA LYS A 51 -1.00 -0.68 13.57
C LYS A 51 0.32 -0.80 12.83
N SER A 52 1.05 -1.90 13.06
CA SER A 52 2.36 -2.15 12.46
C SER A 52 2.32 -3.02 11.21
N ILE A 53 1.16 -3.61 10.90
CA ILE A 53 0.93 -4.39 9.68
C ILE A 53 -0.37 -3.93 9.02
N GLU A 54 -0.27 -3.45 7.79
CA GLU A 54 -1.43 -3.29 6.92
C GLU A 54 -1.79 -4.63 6.29
N SER A 55 -3.07 -4.92 6.14
CA SER A 55 -3.53 -6.20 5.61
C SER A 55 -4.61 -6.02 4.54
N ARG A 56 -4.46 -6.76 3.46
CA ARG A 56 -5.43 -6.79 2.37
C ARG A 56 -5.92 -8.20 2.13
N PHE A 57 -7.23 -8.38 2.16
CA PHE A 57 -7.90 -9.65 1.94
C PHE A 57 -8.78 -9.58 0.69
N SER A 58 -8.71 -10.58 -0.17
CA SER A 58 -9.40 -10.57 -1.45
C SER A 58 -9.89 -11.97 -1.84
N LYS A 59 -10.96 -12.04 -2.64
CA LYS A 59 -11.39 -13.29 -3.30
C LYS A 59 -10.50 -13.66 -4.48
N TYR A 60 -9.81 -12.69 -5.07
CA TYR A 60 -8.99 -12.83 -6.27
C TYR A 60 -7.56 -12.35 -5.98
N ALA A 61 -6.62 -12.87 -6.76
CA ALA A 61 -5.21 -12.45 -6.70
C ALA A 61 -5.03 -11.09 -7.38
N ILE A 62 -5.49 -10.02 -6.72
CA ILE A 62 -5.42 -8.62 -7.19
C ILE A 62 -4.46 -7.81 -6.31
N ALA A 63 -4.02 -6.66 -6.81
CA ALA A 63 -3.13 -5.76 -6.06
C ALA A 63 -3.62 -5.53 -4.61
N PRO A 64 -2.71 -5.57 -3.62
CA PRO A 64 -1.24 -5.62 -3.73
C PRO A 64 -0.62 -7.03 -3.86
N PHE A 65 -1.44 -8.10 -3.97
CA PHE A 65 -0.97 -9.48 -4.01
C PHE A 65 0.05 -9.69 -5.14
N TYR A 66 1.27 -10.12 -4.80
CA TYR A 66 2.45 -10.24 -5.68
C TYR A 66 2.88 -8.96 -6.42
N GLN A 67 2.40 -7.79 -6.00
CA GLN A 67 2.72 -6.51 -6.67
C GLN A 67 3.39 -5.49 -5.75
N ILE A 68 3.69 -5.85 -4.52
CA ILE A 68 4.37 -5.02 -3.53
C ILE A 68 5.58 -5.74 -2.95
N GLU A 69 6.63 -4.99 -2.65
CA GLU A 69 7.86 -5.51 -2.07
C GLU A 69 8.36 -4.60 -0.94
N PRO A 70 9.25 -5.11 -0.05
CA PRO A 70 9.95 -4.27 0.91
C PRO A 70 10.65 -3.08 0.22
N GLY A 71 10.53 -1.91 0.82
CA GLY A 71 11.08 -0.67 0.28
C GLY A 71 10.11 0.15 -0.56
N ASP A 72 8.96 -0.38 -0.97
CA ASP A 72 7.96 0.37 -1.72
C ASP A 72 7.32 1.46 -0.86
N LEU A 73 6.94 2.58 -1.49
CA LEU A 73 6.22 3.67 -0.85
C LEU A 73 4.71 3.43 -0.96
N VAL A 74 4.00 3.53 0.15
CA VAL A 74 2.54 3.41 0.20
C VAL A 74 1.94 4.72 0.68
N LEU A 75 1.16 5.37 -0.17
CA LEU A 75 0.36 6.55 0.17
C LEU A 75 -0.95 6.11 0.82
N LEU A 76 -1.36 6.81 1.86
CA LEU A 76 -2.55 6.50 2.65
C LEU A 76 -3.67 7.51 2.35
N LYS A 77 -4.72 7.04 1.69
CA LYS A 77 -5.90 7.82 1.35
C LYS A 77 -7.08 7.43 2.24
N LEU A 78 -7.70 8.40 2.87
CA LEU A 78 -8.97 8.17 3.56
C LEU A 78 -10.08 7.86 2.54
N THR A 79 -10.92 6.89 2.84
CA THR A 79 -12.14 6.60 2.05
C THR A 79 -13.00 7.86 2.00
N GLY A 80 -13.34 8.31 0.79
CA GLY A 80 -14.08 9.58 0.59
C GLY A 80 -13.28 10.85 0.88
N GLY A 81 -12.03 10.76 1.33
CA GLY A 81 -11.22 11.88 1.75
C GLY A 81 -9.88 12.01 1.01
N PRO A 82 -8.98 12.87 1.51
CA PRO A 82 -7.68 13.12 0.91
C PRO A 82 -6.66 12.00 1.21
N VAL A 83 -5.50 12.08 0.55
CA VAL A 83 -4.27 11.43 1.01
C VAL A 83 -3.69 12.26 2.14
N ILE A 84 -3.41 11.63 3.28
CA ILE A 84 -2.95 12.31 4.51
C ILE A 84 -1.71 11.71 5.14
N GLY A 85 -1.18 10.64 4.58
CA GLY A 85 0.02 10.00 5.12
C GLY A 85 0.65 9.05 4.13
N CYS A 86 1.79 8.50 4.53
CA CYS A 86 2.48 7.44 3.82
C CYS A 86 3.31 6.60 4.77
N PHE A 87 3.73 5.44 4.29
CA PHE A 87 4.74 4.61 4.95
C PHE A 87 5.63 3.91 3.94
N THR A 88 6.76 3.44 4.38
CA THR A 88 7.62 2.53 3.63
C THR A 88 7.29 1.09 4.00
N THR A 89 7.18 0.22 3.01
CA THR A 89 6.99 -1.21 3.23
C THR A 89 8.24 -1.80 3.88
N ASP A 90 8.07 -2.44 5.05
CA ASP A 90 9.16 -3.10 5.78
C ASP A 90 9.31 -4.57 5.36
N SER A 91 8.20 -5.29 5.37
CA SER A 91 8.11 -6.71 5.03
C SER A 91 6.83 -6.99 4.27
N VAL A 92 6.81 -8.09 3.55
CA VAL A 92 5.61 -8.53 2.83
C VAL A 92 5.44 -10.04 2.97
N GLU A 93 4.21 -10.47 3.25
CA GLU A 93 3.82 -11.87 3.21
C GLU A 93 2.58 -12.02 2.32
N PHE A 94 2.65 -12.93 1.35
CA PHE A 94 1.53 -13.31 0.49
C PHE A 94 1.01 -14.68 0.90
N VAL A 95 -0.29 -14.78 1.16
CA VAL A 95 -0.90 -16.00 1.68
C VAL A 95 -2.09 -16.42 0.83
N ALA A 96 -2.04 -17.66 0.30
CA ALA A 96 -3.22 -18.34 -0.20
C ALA A 96 -3.97 -18.91 1.01
N LEU A 97 -5.17 -18.40 1.27
CA LEU A 97 -5.92 -18.68 2.48
C LEU A 97 -6.64 -20.03 2.43
N ASN A 98 -6.39 -20.84 3.43
CA ASN A 98 -7.19 -21.98 3.84
C ASN A 98 -7.50 -21.83 5.34
N GLU A 99 -8.20 -22.78 5.94
CA GLU A 99 -8.57 -22.72 7.36
C GLU A 99 -7.35 -22.59 8.27
N ARG A 100 -6.33 -23.42 8.07
CA ARG A 100 -5.07 -23.41 8.83
C ARG A 100 -4.35 -22.05 8.74
N GLU A 101 -4.26 -21.48 7.54
CA GLU A 101 -3.61 -20.18 7.34
C GLU A 101 -4.41 -19.06 7.98
N ARG A 102 -5.75 -19.10 7.94
CA ARG A 102 -6.60 -18.11 8.64
C ARG A 102 -6.34 -18.13 10.15
N GLU A 103 -6.34 -19.33 10.75
CA GLU A 103 -6.04 -19.49 12.18
C GLU A 103 -4.64 -19.00 12.53
N ARG A 104 -3.65 -19.29 11.67
CA ARG A 104 -2.28 -18.80 11.83
C ARG A 104 -2.23 -17.28 11.82
N LEU A 105 -2.82 -16.65 10.82
CA LEU A 105 -2.86 -15.19 10.70
C LEU A 105 -3.58 -14.55 11.89
N GLN A 106 -4.73 -15.07 12.26
CA GLN A 106 -5.48 -14.57 13.41
C GLN A 106 -4.67 -14.66 14.70
N ARG A 107 -4.00 -15.77 14.95
CA ARG A 107 -3.20 -15.98 16.17
C ARG A 107 -1.98 -15.07 16.24
N HIS A 108 -1.28 -14.90 15.12
CA HIS A 108 0.01 -14.21 15.12
C HIS A 108 -0.07 -12.71 14.80
N TYR A 109 -1.11 -12.28 14.08
CA TYR A 109 -1.15 -10.94 13.53
C TYR A 109 -2.29 -10.05 14.00
N SER A 110 -3.25 -10.56 14.79
CA SER A 110 -4.41 -9.76 15.24
C SER A 110 -3.99 -8.46 15.93
N VAL A 111 -2.98 -8.50 16.78
CA VAL A 111 -2.48 -7.31 17.49
C VAL A 111 -1.85 -6.32 16.51
N ALA A 112 -0.94 -6.79 15.64
CA ALA A 112 -0.23 -5.96 14.69
C ALA A 112 -1.14 -5.33 13.61
N ILE A 113 -2.23 -6.04 13.25
CA ILE A 113 -3.25 -5.56 12.31
C ILE A 113 -4.27 -4.66 13.01
N CYS A 114 -4.37 -4.71 14.34
CA CYS A 114 -5.47 -4.15 15.15
C CYS A 114 -6.81 -4.79 14.79
N ALA A 115 -6.83 -6.12 14.59
CA ALA A 115 -8.00 -6.89 14.19
C ALA A 115 -8.69 -7.52 15.42
N ASP A 116 -10.00 -7.42 15.46
CA ASP A 116 -10.87 -8.11 16.41
C ASP A 116 -11.56 -9.33 15.79
N GLY A 117 -12.44 -9.98 16.54
CA GLY A 117 -13.21 -11.13 16.05
C GLY A 117 -14.08 -10.79 14.84
N ALA A 118 -14.75 -9.64 14.84
CA ALA A 118 -15.59 -9.19 13.75
C ALA A 118 -14.79 -8.93 12.46
N PHE A 119 -13.55 -8.43 12.59
CA PHE A 119 -12.64 -8.26 11.46
C PHE A 119 -12.37 -9.60 10.76
N TRP A 120 -12.09 -10.66 11.51
CA TRP A 120 -11.79 -11.98 10.96
C TRP A 120 -13.03 -12.66 10.39
N GLU A 121 -14.17 -12.54 11.08
CA GLU A 121 -15.45 -13.10 10.64
C GLU A 121 -15.85 -12.52 9.25
N ALA A 122 -15.73 -11.23 9.07
CA ALA A 122 -16.05 -10.55 7.80
C ALA A 122 -15.15 -10.95 6.62
N ARG A 123 -14.06 -11.71 6.87
CA ARG A 123 -13.07 -12.13 5.87
C ARG A 123 -12.98 -13.63 5.63
N GLN A 124 -13.92 -14.40 6.15
CA GLN A 124 -13.91 -15.87 6.00
C GLN A 124 -14.06 -16.34 4.57
N ASP A 125 -14.69 -15.55 3.69
CA ASP A 125 -14.88 -15.85 2.29
C ASP A 125 -13.68 -15.45 1.38
N LYS A 126 -12.65 -14.84 1.94
CA LYS A 126 -11.47 -14.40 1.19
C LYS A 126 -10.52 -15.57 0.92
N ARG A 127 -9.81 -15.51 -0.21
CA ARG A 127 -8.89 -16.56 -0.66
C ARG A 127 -7.43 -16.15 -0.63
N TYR A 128 -7.17 -14.84 -0.62
CA TYR A 128 -5.82 -14.28 -0.66
C TYR A 128 -5.66 -13.22 0.40
N ALA A 129 -4.51 -13.18 1.03
CA ALA A 129 -4.11 -12.12 1.94
C ALA A 129 -2.73 -11.59 1.57
N THR A 130 -2.56 -10.29 1.70
CA THR A 130 -1.26 -9.62 1.67
C THR A 130 -1.08 -8.93 3.00
N LEU A 131 0.00 -9.26 3.71
CA LEU A 131 0.43 -8.59 4.94
C LEU A 131 1.60 -7.70 4.61
N VAL A 132 1.51 -6.43 4.94
CA VAL A 132 2.50 -5.40 4.62
C VAL A 132 3.00 -4.78 5.90
N GLY A 133 4.25 -5.06 6.27
CA GLY A 133 4.91 -4.43 7.39
C GLY A 133 5.07 -2.93 7.16
N VAL A 134 4.80 -2.14 8.19
CA VAL A 134 4.76 -0.67 8.16
C VAL A 134 5.98 -0.11 8.85
N ARG A 135 6.75 0.75 8.17
CA ARG A 135 7.83 1.53 8.78
C ARG A 135 7.89 2.96 8.20
N ASP A 136 8.59 3.83 8.87
CA ASP A 136 8.83 5.22 8.43
C ASP A 136 7.52 5.95 8.07
N VAL A 137 6.53 5.86 8.95
CA VAL A 137 5.24 6.54 8.79
C VAL A 137 5.44 8.04 8.81
N GLN A 138 4.85 8.73 7.83
CA GLN A 138 4.86 10.19 7.75
C GLN A 138 3.45 10.72 7.56
N ILE A 139 3.12 11.79 8.28
CA ILE A 139 1.92 12.58 8.05
C ILE A 139 2.21 13.56 6.92
N LEU A 140 1.32 13.64 5.96
CA LEU A 140 1.42 14.52 4.80
C LEU A 140 0.36 15.63 4.90
N ASP A 141 0.68 16.81 4.38
CA ASP A 141 -0.36 17.83 4.14
C ASP A 141 -1.46 17.22 3.28
N PRO A 142 -2.75 17.37 3.64
CA PRO A 142 -3.83 16.72 2.93
C PRO A 142 -3.88 17.09 1.46
N ALA A 143 -3.87 16.08 0.59
CA ALA A 143 -4.01 16.27 -0.85
C ALA A 143 -5.27 15.57 -1.36
N PRO A 144 -6.25 16.32 -1.92
CA PRO A 144 -7.43 15.74 -2.51
C PRO A 144 -7.08 14.91 -3.75
N VAL A 145 -7.64 13.72 -3.84
CA VAL A 145 -7.46 12.81 -4.97
C VAL A 145 -8.81 12.33 -5.46
N ALA A 146 -9.16 12.75 -6.67
CA ALA A 146 -10.32 12.21 -7.36
C ALA A 146 -9.96 10.82 -7.92
N LYS A 147 -10.52 9.78 -7.31
CA LYS A 147 -10.39 8.40 -7.73
C LYS A 147 -11.76 7.92 -8.19
N SER A 148 -11.87 7.58 -9.46
CA SER A 148 -13.13 7.23 -10.12
C SER A 148 -13.53 5.76 -9.96
N ASP A 149 -12.59 4.91 -9.60
CA ASP A 149 -12.84 3.48 -9.42
C ASP A 149 -12.94 3.09 -7.93
N ARG A 150 -13.44 1.87 -7.67
CA ARG A 150 -13.66 1.35 -6.31
C ARG A 150 -12.51 0.51 -5.77
N ARG A 151 -11.38 0.43 -6.46
CA ARG A 151 -10.24 -0.37 -5.99
C ARG A 151 -9.71 0.17 -4.68
N GLY A 152 -9.56 -0.69 -3.70
CA GLY A 152 -8.98 -0.33 -2.39
C GLY A 152 -7.46 -0.19 -2.41
N TRP A 153 -6.81 -0.62 -3.50
CA TRP A 153 -5.37 -0.54 -3.72
C TRP A 153 -5.05 -0.28 -5.18
N VAL A 154 -4.14 0.66 -5.43
CA VAL A 154 -3.71 1.04 -6.77
C VAL A 154 -2.18 1.11 -6.82
N VAL A 155 -1.57 0.51 -7.83
CA VAL A 155 -0.14 0.66 -8.11
C VAL A 155 0.05 1.87 -9.01
N LEU A 156 0.59 2.96 -8.48
CA LEU A 156 0.76 4.23 -9.20
C LEU A 156 2.04 4.26 -10.03
N GLN A 157 3.11 3.64 -9.52
CA GLN A 157 4.40 3.49 -10.19
C GLN A 157 4.94 2.09 -9.95
N THR A 158 5.20 1.37 -11.02
CA THR A 158 5.75 0.01 -10.97
C THR A 158 7.27 0.01 -10.88
N ARG A 159 7.84 -1.09 -10.43
CA ARG A 159 9.27 -1.37 -10.55
C ARG A 159 9.66 -1.48 -12.03
N ARG A 160 10.79 -0.89 -12.40
CA ARG A 160 11.33 -1.09 -13.74
C ARG A 160 11.67 -2.56 -13.92
N ALA A 161 11.22 -3.19 -15.01
CA ALA A 161 11.68 -4.52 -15.37
C ALA A 161 13.21 -4.48 -15.56
N SER A 162 13.94 -5.33 -14.85
CA SER A 162 15.39 -5.48 -14.94
C SER A 162 15.79 -6.23 -16.24
N HIS A 163 15.36 -5.73 -17.39
CA HIS A 163 15.70 -6.25 -18.71
C HIS A 163 16.14 -5.11 -19.65
N GLU A 164 17.30 -4.53 -19.36
CA GLU A 164 18.06 -3.75 -20.33
C GLU A 164 19.49 -3.47 -19.85
N THR A 165 20.24 -4.52 -19.48
CA THR A 165 21.68 -4.37 -19.28
C THR A 165 22.41 -5.69 -19.50
N ASP A 166 22.22 -6.35 -20.65
CA ASP A 166 23.10 -7.46 -21.05
C ASP A 166 23.18 -7.65 -22.60
N GLN A 167 23.12 -6.59 -23.36
CA GLN A 167 23.40 -6.68 -24.81
C GLN A 167 24.29 -5.55 -25.35
N LEU A 168 25.28 -5.10 -24.59
CA LEU A 168 26.28 -4.16 -25.12
C LEU A 168 27.68 -4.46 -24.56
N THR A 169 28.13 -5.72 -24.61
CA THR A 169 29.55 -6.05 -24.49
C THR A 169 29.87 -7.34 -25.24
N LEU A 170 29.78 -7.34 -26.55
CA LEU A 170 30.47 -8.28 -27.46
C LEU A 170 30.55 -7.64 -28.85
N LEU A 171 31.47 -6.72 -29.02
CA LEU A 171 32.16 -6.41 -30.27
C LEU A 171 33.57 -5.96 -29.93
#